data_640c90db02209e26b74636f4d541c58b
#
_entry.id   640c90db02209e26b74636f4d541c58b
#
_cell.length_a   1.000
_cell.length_b   1.000
_cell.length_c   1.000
_cell.angle_alpha   90.00
_cell.angle_beta   90.00
_cell.angle_gamma   90.00
#
_symmetry.space_group_name_H-M   'P 1'
#
loop_
_entity.id
_entity.type
_entity.pdbx_description
1 polymer ?
#
loop_
_entity_poly.entity_id
_entity_poly.type
_entity_poly.pdbx_seq_one_letter_code
_entity_poly.pdbx_strand_id
1 'polypeptide(L)'
;MQLKVTVCQLRDDPAQLESDWAGLVAHVRAEESNLVLLPEMPFSPWFATSRRFDPAVWAAAVAAHTAWEARLRDLAPAVVIASRPIDFGNERYNEGFVWDAEMGMRGAHAKTFLPDEEGVWEASW
;
A
#
# COMPACT_ATOMS: atom_id res chain seq x y z
N MET A 1 11.44 12.96 23.18
CA MET A 1 11.31 11.80 22.28
C MET A 1 11.53 12.25 20.84
N GLN A 2 12.34 11.54 20.11
CA GLN A 2 12.55 11.79 18.69
C GLN A 2 11.80 10.75 17.89
N LEU A 3 10.92 11.19 16.98
CA LEU A 3 10.23 10.32 16.03
C LEU A 3 11.05 10.23 14.74
N LYS A 4 11.50 9.02 14.40
CA LYS A 4 12.17 8.74 13.14
C LYS A 4 11.16 8.20 12.14
N VAL A 5 11.03 8.87 11.01
CA VAL A 5 10.08 8.52 9.94
C VAL A 5 10.85 8.15 8.68
N THR A 6 10.55 7.01 8.11
CA THR A 6 11.00 6.61 6.78
C THR A 6 9.87 6.79 5.77
N VAL A 7 10.15 7.53 4.71
CA VAL A 7 9.29 7.65 3.52
C VAL A 7 10.04 7.02 2.36
N CYS A 8 9.38 6.21 1.57
CA CYS A 8 10.02 5.47 0.48
C CYS A 8 9.26 5.54 -0.84
N GLN A 9 9.96 5.21 -1.91
CA GLN A 9 9.37 4.84 -3.19
C GLN A 9 9.63 3.35 -3.42
N LEU A 10 8.64 2.65 -3.94
CA LEU A 10 8.73 1.24 -4.31
C LEU A 10 8.32 1.10 -5.78
N ARG A 11 9.07 0.32 -6.54
CA ARG A 11 8.69 -0.01 -7.92
C ARG A 11 7.59 -1.08 -7.88
N ASP A 12 6.69 -1.03 -8.82
CA ASP A 12 5.50 -1.90 -8.88
C ASP A 12 5.69 -3.17 -9.72
N ASP A 13 6.83 -3.31 -10.39
CA ASP A 13 7.23 -4.58 -11.00
C ASP A 13 7.57 -5.60 -9.90
N PRO A 14 7.00 -6.82 -9.91
CA PRO A 14 7.14 -7.76 -8.81
C PRO A 14 8.58 -8.11 -8.44
N ALA A 15 9.48 -8.28 -9.41
CA ALA A 15 10.87 -8.62 -9.12
C ALA A 15 11.64 -7.43 -8.53
N GLN A 16 11.35 -6.23 -9.01
CA GLN A 16 11.94 -5.00 -8.50
C GLN A 16 11.38 -4.65 -7.12
N LEU A 17 10.09 -4.89 -6.89
CA LEU A 17 9.45 -4.70 -5.59
C LEU A 17 10.10 -5.55 -4.49
N GLU A 18 10.43 -6.81 -4.78
CA GLU A 18 11.15 -7.68 -3.83
C GLU A 18 12.52 -7.09 -3.44
N SER A 19 13.26 -6.60 -4.42
CA SER A 19 14.57 -5.96 -4.18
C SER A 19 14.42 -4.67 -3.38
N ASP A 20 13.44 -3.83 -3.74
CA ASP A 20 13.17 -2.57 -3.04
C ASP A 20 12.72 -2.81 -1.60
N TRP A 21 11.90 -3.85 -1.39
CA TRP A 21 11.45 -4.25 -0.05
C TRP A 21 12.61 -4.67 0.85
N ALA A 22 13.53 -5.50 0.33
CA ALA A 22 14.71 -5.89 1.07
C ALA A 22 15.57 -4.68 1.48
N GLY A 23 15.73 -3.72 0.56
CA GLY A 23 16.43 -2.45 0.83
C GLY A 23 15.72 -1.61 1.89
N LEU A 24 14.38 -1.51 1.81
CA LEU A 24 13.58 -0.78 2.79
C LEU A 24 13.72 -1.40 4.20
N VAL A 25 13.60 -2.72 4.30
CA VAL A 25 13.74 -3.44 5.58
C VAL A 25 15.11 -3.18 6.19
N ALA A 26 16.18 -3.26 5.38
CA ALA A 26 17.54 -2.99 5.84
C ALA A 26 17.69 -1.54 6.36
N HIS A 27 17.13 -0.57 5.62
CA HIS A 27 17.16 0.84 5.99
C HIS A 27 16.38 1.10 7.30
N VAL A 28 15.16 0.61 7.41
CA VAL A 28 14.31 0.79 8.60
C VAL A 28 14.99 0.26 9.86
N ARG A 29 15.66 -0.89 9.74
CA ARG A 29 16.42 -1.48 10.85
C ARG A 29 17.66 -0.67 11.20
N ALA A 30 18.44 -0.25 10.20
CA ALA A 30 19.67 0.52 10.42
C ALA A 30 19.39 1.89 11.07
N GLU A 31 18.32 2.54 10.64
CA GLU A 31 17.90 3.85 11.14
C GLU A 31 17.06 3.78 12.41
N GLU A 32 16.62 2.60 12.82
CA GLU A 32 15.68 2.40 13.94
C GLU A 32 14.40 3.25 13.77
N SER A 33 13.81 3.21 12.57
CA SER A 33 12.63 4.01 12.26
C SER A 33 11.44 3.60 13.10
N ASN A 34 10.68 4.58 13.59
CA ASN A 34 9.47 4.36 14.38
C ASN A 34 8.22 4.29 13.52
N LEU A 35 8.24 4.96 12.36
CA LEU A 35 7.14 5.06 11.43
C LEU A 35 7.65 4.90 9.99
N VAL A 36 6.94 4.11 9.19
CA VAL A 36 7.19 3.93 7.76
C VAL A 36 5.95 4.35 6.97
N LEU A 37 6.13 5.25 6.02
CA LEU A 37 5.09 5.62 5.06
C LEU A 37 5.40 4.95 3.72
N LEU A 38 4.52 4.03 3.30
CA LEU A 38 4.60 3.41 1.98
C LEU A 38 3.87 4.26 0.94
N PRO A 39 4.19 4.11 -0.35
CA PRO A 39 3.45 4.73 -1.43
C PRO A 39 1.97 4.29 -1.45
N GLU A 40 1.15 5.00 -2.19
CA GLU A 40 -0.24 4.62 -2.45
C GLU A 40 -0.30 3.28 -3.19
N MET A 41 -1.10 2.33 -2.66
CA MET A 41 -1.30 0.99 -3.25
C MET A 41 0.00 0.34 -3.74
N PRO A 42 0.99 0.11 -2.84
CA PRO A 42 2.38 -0.15 -3.24
C PRO A 42 2.63 -1.54 -3.83
N PHE A 43 1.69 -2.48 -3.69
CA PHE A 43 1.96 -3.90 -3.95
C PHE A 43 1.38 -4.43 -5.27
N SER A 44 0.90 -3.54 -6.13
CA SER A 44 0.47 -3.86 -7.49
C SER A 44 0.77 -2.71 -8.44
N PRO A 45 0.89 -2.96 -9.75
CA PRO A 45 0.90 -1.89 -10.72
C PRO A 45 -0.33 -1.00 -10.59
N TRP A 46 -0.16 0.30 -10.87
CA TRP A 46 -1.28 1.23 -10.90
C TRP A 46 -2.28 0.83 -11.98
N PHE A 47 -3.51 0.57 -11.59
CA PHE A 47 -4.52 0.00 -12.48
C PHE A 47 -5.43 1.04 -13.13
N ALA A 48 -5.65 2.19 -12.50
CA ALA A 48 -6.60 3.20 -12.99
C ALA A 48 -6.01 4.07 -14.11
N THR A 49 -5.37 3.45 -15.11
CA THR A 49 -4.76 4.10 -16.27
C THR A 49 -5.76 4.42 -17.38
N SER A 50 -6.97 3.88 -17.31
CA SER A 50 -8.07 4.14 -18.23
C SER A 50 -9.41 4.21 -17.47
N ARG A 51 -10.42 4.80 -18.09
CA ARG A 51 -11.79 4.84 -17.54
C ARG A 51 -12.49 3.48 -17.54
N ARG A 52 -11.96 2.53 -18.27
CA ARG A 52 -12.57 1.21 -18.38
C ARG A 52 -12.16 0.34 -17.19
N PHE A 53 -13.11 0.10 -16.30
CA PHE A 53 -12.94 -0.86 -15.22
C PHE A 53 -12.71 -2.27 -15.75
N ASP A 54 -11.69 -2.95 -15.23
CA ASP A 54 -11.40 -4.35 -15.48
C ASP A 54 -11.44 -5.13 -14.18
N PRO A 55 -12.46 -5.97 -13.96
CA PRO A 55 -12.61 -6.69 -12.70
C PRO A 55 -11.47 -7.67 -12.42
N ALA A 56 -10.80 -8.21 -13.45
CA ALA A 56 -9.68 -9.12 -13.26
C ALA A 56 -8.44 -8.36 -12.75
N VAL A 57 -8.19 -7.18 -13.29
CA VAL A 57 -7.09 -6.31 -12.83
C VAL A 57 -7.32 -5.84 -11.40
N TRP A 58 -8.54 -5.43 -11.06
CA TRP A 58 -8.90 -5.05 -9.70
C TRP A 58 -8.70 -6.22 -8.73
N ALA A 59 -9.24 -7.40 -9.05
CA ALA A 59 -9.10 -8.59 -8.21
C ALA A 59 -7.62 -8.98 -8.00
N ALA A 60 -6.78 -8.86 -9.03
CA ALA A 60 -5.35 -9.10 -8.93
C ALA A 60 -4.66 -8.10 -7.99
N ALA A 61 -5.03 -6.83 -8.05
CA ALA A 61 -4.51 -5.81 -7.14
C ALA A 61 -4.90 -6.08 -5.69
N VAL A 62 -6.16 -6.42 -5.42
CA VAL A 62 -6.64 -6.82 -4.08
C VAL A 62 -5.86 -8.03 -3.56
N ALA A 63 -5.72 -9.07 -4.39
CA ALA A 63 -5.01 -10.29 -4.01
C ALA A 63 -3.53 -10.02 -3.70
N ALA A 64 -2.85 -9.19 -4.50
CA ALA A 64 -1.46 -8.82 -4.28
C ALA A 64 -1.28 -8.10 -2.93
N HIS A 65 -2.14 -7.13 -2.61
CA HIS A 65 -2.08 -6.42 -1.34
C HIS A 65 -2.37 -7.34 -0.15
N THR A 66 -3.32 -8.25 -0.28
CA THR A 66 -3.61 -9.27 0.75
C THR A 66 -2.39 -10.18 0.99
N ALA A 67 -1.72 -10.61 -0.07
CA ALA A 67 -0.52 -11.44 0.05
C ALA A 67 0.64 -10.70 0.74
N TRP A 68 0.82 -9.42 0.43
CA TRP A 68 1.88 -8.59 1.02
C TRP A 68 1.64 -8.18 2.46
N GLU A 69 0.40 -8.25 2.96
CA GLU A 69 0.08 -7.94 4.36
C GLU A 69 0.96 -8.73 5.35
N ALA A 70 1.20 -10.01 5.07
CA ALA A 70 2.05 -10.85 5.90
C ALA A 70 3.52 -10.37 5.98
N ARG A 71 3.98 -9.61 4.97
CA ARG A 71 5.34 -9.07 4.88
C ARG A 71 5.54 -7.79 5.69
N LEU A 72 4.47 -7.10 6.11
CA LEU A 72 4.57 -5.89 6.91
C LEU A 72 5.32 -6.12 8.22
N ARG A 73 5.29 -7.35 8.75
CA ARG A 73 6.07 -7.75 9.95
C ARG A 73 7.58 -7.59 9.80
N ASP A 74 8.09 -7.58 8.58
CA ASP A 74 9.52 -7.39 8.31
C ASP A 74 9.99 -6.00 8.75
N LEU A 75 9.06 -5.03 8.83
CA LEU A 75 9.31 -3.65 9.25
C LEU A 75 9.15 -3.43 10.76
N ALA A 76 8.72 -4.45 11.51
CA ALA A 76 8.59 -4.31 12.96
C ALA A 76 9.94 -3.94 13.61
N PRO A 77 9.95 -3.11 14.69
CA PRO A 77 8.79 -2.62 15.46
C PRO A 77 8.16 -1.32 14.93
N ALA A 78 8.54 -0.85 13.75
CA ALA A 78 7.97 0.37 13.16
C ALA A 78 6.46 0.21 12.89
N VAL A 79 5.72 1.29 13.09
CA VAL A 79 4.33 1.41 12.63
C VAL A 79 4.35 1.70 11.13
N VAL A 80 3.48 1.06 10.36
CA VAL A 80 3.37 1.26 8.92
C VAL A 80 2.05 1.95 8.57
N ILE A 81 2.12 2.98 7.75
CA ILE A 81 0.95 3.63 7.15
C ILE A 81 1.04 3.48 5.63
N ALA A 82 -0.03 3.00 5.03
CA ALA A 82 -0.15 2.81 3.59
C ALA A 82 -1.61 2.81 3.14
N SER A 83 -1.85 2.49 1.87
CA SER A 83 -3.19 2.27 1.36
C SER A 83 -3.29 0.96 0.58
N ARG A 84 -4.50 0.48 0.41
CA ARG A 84 -4.81 -0.77 -0.31
C ARG A 84 -6.16 -0.70 -1.01
N PRO A 85 -6.32 -1.42 -2.13
CA PRO A 85 -7.63 -1.63 -2.73
C PRO A 85 -8.38 -2.68 -1.90
N ILE A 86 -9.63 -2.42 -1.56
CA ILE A 86 -10.50 -3.37 -0.87
C ILE A 86 -11.90 -3.40 -1.48
N ASP A 87 -12.54 -4.55 -1.36
CA ASP A 87 -13.97 -4.70 -1.59
C ASP A 87 -14.71 -4.70 -0.25
N PHE A 88 -15.80 -3.95 -0.18
CA PHE A 88 -16.72 -3.97 0.95
C PHE A 88 -18.16 -4.04 0.43
N GLY A 89 -18.80 -5.18 0.58
CA GLY A 89 -20.08 -5.46 -0.08
C GLY A 89 -19.92 -5.44 -1.60
N ASN A 90 -20.69 -4.59 -2.27
CA ASN A 90 -20.64 -4.40 -3.72
C ASN A 90 -19.81 -3.16 -4.14
N GLU A 91 -19.12 -2.55 -3.20
CA GLU A 91 -18.37 -1.32 -3.42
C GLU A 91 -16.87 -1.57 -3.30
N ARG A 92 -16.10 -0.75 -4.00
CA ARG A 92 -14.64 -0.76 -4.04
C ARG A 92 -14.10 0.49 -3.40
N TYR A 93 -13.03 0.34 -2.61
CA TYR A 93 -12.40 1.45 -1.90
C TYR A 93 -10.89 1.45 -2.04
N ASN A 94 -10.32 2.64 -2.01
CA ASN A 94 -8.93 2.88 -1.67
C ASN A 94 -8.89 3.19 -0.16
N GLU A 95 -8.45 2.22 0.63
CA GLU A 95 -8.42 2.32 2.09
C GLU A 95 -7.03 2.63 2.60
N GLY A 96 -6.88 3.76 3.30
CA GLY A 96 -5.73 4.00 4.15
C GLY A 96 -5.76 3.11 5.39
N PHE A 97 -4.64 2.49 5.72
CA PHE A 97 -4.52 1.62 6.88
C PHE A 97 -3.30 1.96 7.74
N VAL A 98 -3.38 1.54 8.98
CA VAL A 98 -2.25 1.50 9.93
C VAL A 98 -1.99 0.06 10.30
N TRP A 99 -0.73 -0.34 10.27
CA TRP A 99 -0.27 -1.65 10.74
C TRP A 99 0.77 -1.49 11.85
N ASP A 100 0.68 -2.30 12.87
CA ASP A 100 1.74 -2.52 13.85
C ASP A 100 1.79 -4.00 14.26
N ALA A 101 2.91 -4.42 14.88
CA ALA A 101 3.14 -5.82 15.22
C ALA A 101 2.25 -6.34 16.35
N GLU A 102 1.67 -5.46 17.17
CA GLU A 102 0.83 -5.82 18.30
C GLU A 102 -0.63 -6.02 17.88
N MET A 103 -1.18 -5.08 17.12
CA MET A 103 -2.61 -5.06 16.76
C MET A 103 -2.90 -5.52 15.33
N GLY A 104 -1.86 -5.65 14.50
CA GLY A 104 -2.01 -5.98 13.09
C GLY A 104 -2.54 -4.81 12.26
N MET A 105 -3.20 -5.13 11.14
CA MET A 105 -3.73 -4.13 10.21
C MET A 105 -5.09 -3.60 10.67
N ARG A 106 -5.24 -2.29 10.60
CA ARG A 106 -6.49 -1.58 10.91
C ARG A 106 -6.77 -0.56 9.80
N GLY A 107 -7.94 -0.64 9.18
CA GLY A 107 -8.43 0.41 8.29
C GLY A 107 -8.60 1.72 9.04
N ALA A 108 -8.16 2.81 8.45
CA ALA A 108 -8.20 4.14 9.07
C ALA A 108 -9.09 5.12 8.30
N HIS A 109 -9.10 5.05 6.97
CA HIS A 109 -9.84 5.99 6.12
C HIS A 109 -10.08 5.43 4.72
N ALA A 110 -11.29 5.61 4.20
CA ALA A 110 -11.56 5.39 2.78
C ALA A 110 -11.38 6.72 2.02
N LYS A 111 -10.59 6.69 0.95
CA LYS A 111 -10.34 7.87 0.12
C LYS A 111 -11.65 8.42 -0.43
N THR A 112 -11.93 9.69 -0.15
CA THR A 112 -13.22 10.32 -0.47
C THR A 112 -13.20 11.03 -1.82
N PHE A 113 -12.09 11.73 -2.14
CA PHE A 113 -11.94 12.48 -3.39
C PHE A 113 -11.07 11.69 -4.35
N LEU A 114 -11.72 11.07 -5.34
CA LEU A 114 -11.05 10.23 -6.33
C LEU A 114 -10.78 11.03 -7.59
N PRO A 115 -9.54 11.04 -8.11
CA PRO A 115 -9.22 11.69 -9.38
C PRO A 115 -10.01 11.06 -10.54
N ASP A 116 -10.36 11.90 -11.52
CA ASP A 116 -11.01 11.51 -12.78
C ASP A 116 -10.36 12.29 -13.92
N GLU A 117 -9.07 12.05 -14.14
CA GLU A 117 -8.27 12.73 -15.16
C GLU A 117 -7.32 11.77 -15.87
N GLU A 118 -6.74 12.21 -16.99
CA GLU A 118 -5.92 11.35 -17.85
C GLU A 118 -4.78 10.68 -17.08
N GLY A 119 -4.72 9.34 -17.17
CA GLY A 119 -3.74 8.50 -16.47
C GLY A 119 -4.09 8.21 -15.00
N VAL A 120 -5.12 8.84 -14.44
CA VAL A 120 -5.53 8.68 -13.04
C VAL A 120 -7.06 8.62 -12.94
N TRP A 121 -7.66 7.59 -13.55
CA TRP A 121 -9.10 7.40 -13.62
C TRP A 121 -9.68 6.65 -12.41
N GLU A 122 -9.23 6.96 -11.21
CA GLU A 122 -9.57 6.23 -9.99
C GLU A 122 -11.08 6.26 -9.70
N ALA A 123 -11.77 7.37 -9.97
CA ALA A 123 -13.22 7.48 -9.78
C ALA A 123 -14.04 6.53 -10.67
N SER A 124 -13.43 5.97 -11.72
CA SER A 124 -14.06 5.00 -12.63
C SER A 124 -13.80 3.54 -12.22
N TRP A 125 -12.97 3.32 -11.21
CA TRP A 125 -12.55 2.01 -10.72
C TRP A 125 -13.09 1.73 -9.33
#